data_2bfec4bf9d82d489452102cd7ad575b1
#
_entry.id   2bfec4bf9d82d489452102cd7ad575b1
#
_cell.length_a   1.000
_cell.length_b   1.000
_cell.length_c   1.000
_cell.angle_alpha   90.00
_cell.angle_beta   90.00
_cell.angle_gamma   90.00
#
_symmetry.space_group_name_H-M   'P 1'
#
loop_
_entity.id
_entity.type
_entity.pdbx_description
1 polymer ?
#
loop_
_entity_poly.entity_id
_entity_poly.type
_entity_poly.pdbx_seq_one_letter_code
_entity_poly.pdbx_strand_id
1 'polypeptide(L)'
;IAGIMLGNDVSDRNEQFRLPLKQFSMAKSYDHFGPTGPVLVTSDGFDNPEDLSISLNVDGEQRQNARTGDFIFSIPVLIEWLSRYVTLNRGDLIFTGTPGGVGDSMDPPTYIRDGQVVEATLEGVGSLRNRFIAGDMK
;
A
#
# COMPACT_ATOMS: atom_id res chain seq x y z
N ILE A 1 -9.44 -14.86 -6.66
CA ILE A 1 -8.30 -14.29 -5.91
C ILE A 1 -7.25 -15.40 -5.79
N ALA A 2 -6.01 -15.13 -6.22
CA ALA A 2 -4.93 -16.12 -6.10
C ALA A 2 -4.37 -16.13 -4.66
N GLY A 3 -4.34 -14.97 -4.02
CA GLY A 3 -3.84 -14.83 -2.66
C GLY A 3 -3.75 -13.37 -2.23
N ILE A 4 -3.17 -13.18 -1.06
CA ILE A 4 -2.94 -11.89 -0.41
C ILE A 4 -1.44 -11.69 -0.25
N MET A 5 -0.97 -10.48 -0.51
CA MET A 5 0.38 -10.05 -0.24
C MET A 5 0.37 -8.63 0.34
N LEU A 6 1.43 -8.28 1.02
CA LEU A 6 1.63 -6.92 1.49
C LEU A 6 2.13 -6.04 0.34
N GLY A 7 1.64 -4.81 0.25
CA GLY A 7 2.12 -3.81 -0.69
C GLY A 7 2.21 -2.43 -0.04
N ASN A 8 3.19 -1.63 -0.45
CA ASN A 8 3.29 -0.24 -0.04
C ASN A 8 3.03 0.66 -1.24
N ASP A 9 1.91 1.37 -1.23
CA ASP A 9 1.48 2.30 -2.26
C ASP A 9 2.23 3.64 -2.13
N VAL A 10 3.53 3.60 -2.46
CA VAL A 10 4.41 4.77 -2.44
C VAL A 10 3.89 5.83 -3.38
N SER A 11 3.87 7.08 -2.93
CA SER A 11 3.30 8.18 -3.70
C SER A 11 4.18 9.43 -3.60
N ASP A 12 4.52 10.03 -4.73
CA ASP A 12 5.15 11.35 -4.80
C ASP A 12 4.07 12.43 -4.69
N ARG A 13 4.06 13.14 -3.56
CA ARG A 13 3.05 14.18 -3.31
C ARG A 13 3.28 15.43 -4.14
N ASN A 14 4.53 15.74 -4.53
CA ASN A 14 4.80 16.86 -5.40
C ASN A 14 4.17 16.64 -6.78
N GLU A 15 4.35 15.44 -7.37
CA GLU A 15 3.72 15.12 -8.64
C GLU A 15 2.20 14.98 -8.51
N GLN A 16 1.71 14.38 -7.43
CA GLN A 16 0.28 14.21 -7.20
C GLN A 16 -0.49 15.55 -7.17
N PHE A 17 0.12 16.59 -6.58
CA PHE A 17 -0.51 17.90 -6.39
C PHE A 17 0.01 18.98 -7.34
N ARG A 18 0.86 18.62 -8.31
CA ARG A 18 1.48 19.57 -9.24
C ARG A 18 0.47 20.32 -10.11
N LEU A 19 -0.65 19.70 -10.43
CA LEU A 19 -1.74 20.29 -11.20
C LEU A 19 -2.96 20.57 -10.33
N PRO A 20 -3.86 21.50 -10.71
CA PRO A 20 -5.09 21.75 -9.97
C PRO A 20 -5.96 20.52 -9.75
N LEU A 21 -5.93 19.56 -10.68
CA LEU A 21 -6.53 18.23 -10.52
C LEU A 21 -5.46 17.25 -10.05
N LYS A 22 -5.72 16.59 -8.92
CA LYS A 22 -4.82 15.60 -8.35
C LYS A 22 -4.56 14.46 -9.35
N GLN A 23 -3.29 14.16 -9.58
CA GLN A 23 -2.87 13.11 -10.50
C GLN A 23 -2.29 11.92 -9.71
N PHE A 24 -3.07 10.85 -9.62
CA PHE A 24 -2.69 9.67 -8.84
C PHE A 24 -1.82 8.69 -9.60
N SER A 25 -2.06 8.48 -10.91
CA SER A 25 -1.38 7.44 -11.68
C SER A 25 0.12 7.69 -11.79
N MET A 26 0.55 8.82 -12.32
CA MET A 26 1.97 9.16 -12.48
C MET A 26 2.69 9.28 -11.14
N ALA A 27 2.03 9.87 -10.14
CA ALA A 27 2.58 10.02 -8.80
C ALA A 27 2.90 8.69 -8.09
N LYS A 28 2.43 7.57 -8.61
CA LYS A 28 2.61 6.21 -8.08
C LYS A 28 3.41 5.29 -9.01
N SER A 29 3.84 5.79 -10.18
CA SER A 29 4.40 4.97 -11.27
C SER A 29 5.89 5.17 -11.50
N TYR A 30 6.61 5.77 -10.54
CA TYR A 30 8.06 5.87 -10.63
C TYR A 30 8.72 4.50 -10.48
N ASP A 31 9.92 4.36 -11.02
CA ASP A 31 10.74 3.18 -10.84
C ASP A 31 10.85 2.83 -9.34
N HIS A 32 10.69 1.55 -9.00
CA HIS A 32 10.72 1.02 -7.63
C HIS A 32 9.56 1.44 -6.71
N PHE A 33 8.55 2.15 -7.21
CA PHE A 33 7.32 2.40 -6.46
C PHE A 33 6.43 1.14 -6.44
N GLY A 34 5.55 1.05 -5.43
CA GLY A 34 4.67 -0.09 -5.25
C GLY A 34 5.40 -1.40 -4.86
N PRO A 35 6.41 -1.38 -3.96
CA PRO A 35 7.02 -2.62 -3.53
C PRO A 35 5.98 -3.55 -2.92
N THR A 36 6.04 -4.83 -3.29
CA THR A 36 5.12 -5.89 -2.86
C THR A 36 5.89 -7.12 -2.40
N GLY A 37 5.31 -7.90 -1.49
CA GLY A 37 5.94 -9.10 -0.94
C GLY A 37 5.70 -9.24 0.57
N PRO A 38 6.57 -9.99 1.30
CA PRO A 38 7.68 -10.80 0.80
C PRO A 38 7.23 -12.03 0.01
N VAL A 39 5.99 -12.48 0.23
CA VAL A 39 5.38 -13.64 -0.42
C VAL A 39 3.93 -13.36 -0.79
N LEU A 40 3.38 -14.14 -1.71
CA LEU A 40 1.95 -14.27 -1.94
C LEU A 40 1.46 -15.49 -1.13
N VAL A 41 0.52 -15.28 -0.23
CA VAL A 41 -0.12 -16.35 0.56
C VAL A 41 -1.52 -16.58 0.02
N THR A 42 -1.85 -17.81 -0.32
CA THR A 42 -3.19 -18.20 -0.78
C THR A 42 -4.21 -18.10 0.36
N SER A 43 -5.49 -17.94 0.05
CA SER A 43 -6.52 -17.67 1.06
C SER A 43 -6.67 -18.79 2.09
N ASP A 44 -6.33 -20.02 1.72
CA ASP A 44 -6.32 -21.19 2.62
C ASP A 44 -5.12 -21.20 3.59
N GLY A 45 -4.16 -20.29 3.41
CA GLY A 45 -3.05 -20.08 4.35
C GLY A 45 -3.41 -19.20 5.56
N PHE A 46 -4.64 -18.73 5.66
CA PHE A 46 -5.11 -17.88 6.77
C PHE A 46 -6.31 -18.52 7.49
N ASP A 47 -6.38 -18.35 8.79
CA ASP A 47 -7.59 -18.71 9.56
C ASP A 47 -8.76 -17.78 9.19
N ASN A 48 -8.51 -16.49 9.07
CA ASN A 48 -9.46 -15.49 8.60
C ASN A 48 -8.78 -14.46 7.69
N PRO A 49 -8.81 -14.64 6.36
CA PRO A 49 -8.13 -13.74 5.41
C PRO A 49 -8.76 -12.34 5.35
N GLU A 50 -9.95 -12.14 5.91
CA GLU A 50 -10.64 -10.84 5.90
C GLU A 50 -10.32 -9.96 7.12
N ASP A 51 -9.65 -10.52 8.15
CA ASP A 51 -9.32 -9.78 9.37
C ASP A 51 -7.89 -10.08 9.84
N LEU A 52 -6.92 -9.44 9.19
CA LEU A 52 -5.49 -9.57 9.46
C LEU A 52 -4.96 -8.28 10.09
N SER A 53 -4.04 -8.41 11.05
CA SER A 53 -3.32 -7.27 11.61
C SER A 53 -2.36 -6.69 10.55
N ILE A 54 -2.39 -5.37 10.36
CA ILE A 54 -1.49 -4.65 9.46
C ILE A 54 -0.87 -3.46 10.19
N SER A 55 0.45 -3.29 10.05
CA SER A 55 1.17 -2.17 10.65
C SER A 55 2.27 -1.64 9.73
N LEU A 56 2.68 -0.39 9.95
CA LEU A 56 3.81 0.22 9.27
C LEU A 56 4.59 1.12 10.22
N ASN A 57 5.91 0.99 10.19
CA ASN A 57 6.85 1.81 10.94
C ASN A 57 7.77 2.57 9.96
N VAL A 58 8.18 3.78 10.35
CA VAL A 58 9.22 4.57 9.68
C VAL A 58 10.35 4.78 10.69
N ASP A 59 11.54 4.26 10.39
CA ASP A 59 12.70 4.25 11.32
C ASP A 59 12.36 3.74 12.72
N GLY A 60 11.48 2.75 12.83
CA GLY A 60 11.01 2.18 14.09
C GLY A 60 9.86 2.92 14.77
N GLU A 61 9.48 4.10 14.28
CA GLU A 61 8.30 4.83 14.76
C GLU A 61 7.05 4.30 14.07
N GLN A 62 6.08 3.84 14.85
CA GLN A 62 4.81 3.33 14.30
C GLN A 62 3.98 4.46 13.70
N ARG A 63 3.61 4.31 12.45
CA ARG A 63 2.80 5.26 11.68
C ARG A 63 1.41 4.71 11.38
N GLN A 64 1.29 3.42 11.11
CA GLN A 64 0.02 2.78 10.83
C GLN A 64 -0.12 1.52 11.70
N ASN A 65 -1.33 1.29 12.21
CA ASN A 65 -1.69 0.09 12.96
C ASN A 65 -3.20 -0.09 12.88
N ALA A 66 -3.66 -1.17 12.25
CA ALA A 66 -5.08 -1.44 11.99
C ALA A 66 -5.31 -2.94 11.73
N ARG A 67 -6.54 -3.28 11.45
CA ARG A 67 -6.92 -4.59 10.93
C ARG A 67 -7.54 -4.47 9.54
N THR A 68 -7.35 -5.47 8.68
CA THR A 68 -7.99 -5.47 7.35
C THR A 68 -9.51 -5.59 7.45
N GLY A 69 -10.04 -6.10 8.56
CA GLY A 69 -11.48 -6.09 8.85
C GLY A 69 -12.10 -4.69 8.96
N ASP A 70 -11.28 -3.64 9.14
CA ASP A 70 -11.74 -2.24 9.19
C ASP A 70 -11.99 -1.62 7.80
N PHE A 71 -11.84 -2.37 6.70
CA PHE A 71 -12.12 -1.88 5.36
C PHE A 71 -13.54 -1.31 5.23
N ILE A 72 -13.66 -0.11 4.65
CA ILE A 72 -14.97 0.49 4.32
C ILE A 72 -15.70 -0.40 3.30
N PHE A 73 -14.96 -0.92 2.31
CA PHE A 73 -15.47 -1.87 1.31
C PHE A 73 -14.65 -3.14 1.37
N SER A 74 -15.31 -4.28 1.49
CA SER A 74 -14.65 -5.58 1.47
C SER A 74 -13.97 -5.87 0.12
N ILE A 75 -12.98 -6.74 0.12
CA ILE A 75 -12.24 -7.12 -1.11
C ILE A 75 -13.20 -7.62 -2.22
N PRO A 76 -14.20 -8.48 -1.94
CA PRO A 76 -15.17 -8.87 -2.96
C PRO A 76 -15.92 -7.70 -3.59
N VAL A 77 -16.34 -6.71 -2.79
CA VAL A 77 -17.02 -5.50 -3.29
C VAL A 77 -16.11 -4.69 -4.20
N LEU A 78 -14.83 -4.52 -3.84
CA LEU A 78 -13.85 -3.83 -4.67
C LEU A 78 -13.65 -4.53 -6.02
N ILE A 79 -13.53 -5.86 -6.02
CA ILE A 79 -13.37 -6.66 -7.24
C ILE A 79 -14.62 -6.57 -8.12
N GLU A 80 -15.81 -6.72 -7.54
CA GLU A 80 -17.08 -6.56 -8.26
C GLU A 80 -17.16 -5.21 -8.94
N TRP A 81 -16.82 -4.14 -8.21
CA TRP A 81 -16.88 -2.78 -8.73
C TRP A 81 -15.88 -2.56 -9.86
N LEU A 82 -14.63 -2.95 -9.68
CA LEU A 82 -13.57 -2.80 -10.69
C LEU A 82 -13.88 -3.56 -11.97
N SER A 83 -14.40 -4.77 -11.87
CA SER A 83 -14.72 -5.63 -13.03
C SER A 83 -15.83 -5.09 -13.92
N ARG A 84 -16.58 -4.08 -13.48
CA ARG A 84 -17.55 -3.35 -14.33
C ARG A 84 -16.89 -2.43 -15.35
N TYR A 85 -15.65 -2.01 -15.08
CA TYR A 85 -14.93 -1.01 -15.89
C TYR A 85 -13.72 -1.59 -16.60
N VAL A 86 -13.04 -2.57 -16.01
CA VAL A 86 -11.83 -3.16 -16.56
C VAL A 86 -11.90 -4.67 -16.50
N THR A 87 -11.30 -5.33 -17.49
CA THR A 87 -11.09 -6.78 -17.45
C THR A 87 -9.93 -7.08 -16.52
N LEU A 88 -10.20 -7.81 -15.44
CA LEU A 88 -9.17 -8.28 -14.52
C LEU A 88 -8.50 -9.53 -15.10
N ASN A 89 -7.19 -9.50 -15.26
CA ASN A 89 -6.40 -10.58 -15.84
C ASN A 89 -5.62 -11.33 -14.76
N ARG A 90 -5.11 -12.49 -15.11
CA ARG A 90 -4.18 -13.23 -14.25
C ARG A 90 -2.89 -12.42 -14.06
N GLY A 91 -2.51 -12.19 -12.80
CA GLY A 91 -1.33 -11.42 -12.44
C GLY A 91 -1.62 -9.96 -12.11
N ASP A 92 -2.85 -9.47 -12.28
CA ASP A 92 -3.23 -8.14 -11.84
C ASP A 92 -3.15 -8.07 -10.31
N LEU A 93 -2.60 -6.95 -9.82
CA LEU A 93 -2.51 -6.62 -8.40
C LEU A 93 -3.48 -5.49 -8.08
N ILE A 94 -4.28 -5.68 -7.05
CA ILE A 94 -5.22 -4.67 -6.56
C ILE A 94 -4.73 -4.18 -5.20
N PHE A 95 -4.32 -2.92 -5.12
CA PHE A 95 -4.10 -2.24 -3.85
C PHE A 95 -5.45 -1.84 -3.26
N THR A 96 -5.83 -2.49 -2.17
CA THR A 96 -7.18 -2.39 -1.58
C THR A 96 -7.40 -1.17 -0.70
N GLY A 97 -6.38 -0.35 -0.53
CA GLY A 97 -6.40 0.84 0.31
C GLY A 97 -5.37 0.81 1.42
N THR A 98 -5.41 1.79 2.29
CA THR A 98 -4.45 1.97 3.38
C THR A 98 -5.16 2.44 4.65
N PRO A 99 -4.70 2.02 5.85
CA PRO A 99 -5.22 2.55 7.11
C PRO A 99 -4.78 4.00 7.35
N GLY A 100 -5.33 4.62 8.39
CA GLY A 100 -4.89 5.93 8.88
C GLY A 100 -3.40 5.98 9.20
N GLY A 101 -2.81 7.19 9.24
CA GLY A 101 -1.38 7.41 9.50
C GLY A 101 -0.55 7.69 8.25
N VAL A 102 -1.21 7.94 7.11
CA VAL A 102 -0.54 8.45 5.90
C VAL A 102 0.05 9.83 6.19
N GLY A 103 1.32 10.03 5.83
CA GLY A 103 2.05 11.25 6.14
C GLY A 103 1.41 12.55 5.65
N ASP A 104 0.69 12.48 4.53
CA ASP A 104 -0.04 13.63 3.97
C ASP A 104 -1.25 14.06 4.84
N SER A 105 -1.82 13.15 5.61
CA SER A 105 -2.96 13.41 6.50
C SER A 105 -2.57 13.75 7.94
N MET A 106 -1.28 13.80 8.24
CA MET A 106 -0.78 14.19 9.56
C MET A 106 -0.87 15.71 9.74
N ASP A 107 -0.90 16.16 10.97
CA ASP A 107 -0.83 17.60 11.33
C ASP A 107 0.35 17.84 12.29
N PRO A 108 1.45 18.48 11.83
CA PRO A 108 1.72 18.88 10.43
C PRO A 108 2.02 17.67 9.51
N PRO A 109 1.82 17.80 8.18
CA PRO A 109 2.15 16.74 7.24
C PRO A 109 3.61 16.27 7.36
N THR A 110 3.82 14.96 7.41
CA THR A 110 5.15 14.36 7.63
C THR A 110 5.43 13.32 6.56
N TYR A 111 6.36 13.63 5.66
CA TYR A 111 6.71 12.77 4.54
C TYR A 111 7.97 11.96 4.81
N ILE A 112 8.09 10.84 4.10
CA ILE A 112 9.30 10.00 4.12
C ILE A 112 10.44 10.76 3.45
N ARG A 113 11.63 10.68 4.05
CA ARG A 113 12.84 11.39 3.62
C ARG A 113 13.91 10.42 3.15
N ASP A 114 14.91 10.97 2.46
CA ASP A 114 16.09 10.23 2.05
C ASP A 114 16.75 9.50 3.23
N GLY A 115 17.13 8.24 2.99
CA GLY A 115 17.78 7.37 3.96
C GLY A 115 16.85 6.64 4.90
N GLN A 116 15.59 7.06 5.06
CA GLN A 116 14.64 6.42 5.99
C GLN A 116 14.26 5.01 5.56
N VAL A 117 13.99 4.19 6.55
CA VAL A 117 13.54 2.81 6.38
C VAL A 117 12.08 2.69 6.75
N VAL A 118 11.29 2.19 5.80
CA VAL A 118 9.88 1.85 6.02
C VAL A 118 9.76 0.33 6.15
N GLU A 119 9.14 -0.10 7.22
CA GLU A 119 8.86 -1.50 7.49
C GLU A 119 7.36 -1.69 7.69
N ALA A 120 6.73 -2.39 6.77
CA ALA A 120 5.32 -2.77 6.85
C ALA A 120 5.21 -4.25 7.17
N THR A 121 4.23 -4.63 7.99
CA THR A 121 3.99 -6.01 8.40
C THR A 121 2.53 -6.36 8.22
N LEU A 122 2.26 -7.55 7.68
CA LEU A 122 0.92 -8.13 7.55
C LEU A 122 0.91 -9.52 8.18
N GLU A 123 -0.04 -9.75 9.06
CA GLU A 123 -0.25 -11.03 9.73
C GLU A 123 -0.36 -12.17 8.71
N GLY A 124 0.35 -13.26 8.94
CA GLY A 124 0.38 -14.43 8.06
C GLY A 124 1.20 -14.28 6.78
N VAL A 125 1.63 -13.06 6.42
CA VAL A 125 2.42 -12.79 5.19
C VAL A 125 3.87 -12.47 5.52
N GLY A 126 4.12 -11.69 6.58
CA GLY A 126 5.46 -11.27 6.99
C GLY A 126 5.68 -9.77 6.83
N SER A 127 6.94 -9.37 6.73
CA SER A 127 7.34 -7.95 6.69
C SER A 127 8.02 -7.59 5.38
N LEU A 128 7.69 -6.40 4.88
CA LEU A 128 8.30 -5.75 3.73
C LEU A 128 9.10 -4.54 4.24
N ARG A 129 10.41 -4.56 4.03
CA ARG A 129 11.31 -3.54 4.55
C ARG A 129 12.09 -2.88 3.41
N ASN A 130 11.88 -1.58 3.22
CA ASN A 130 12.46 -0.80 2.15
C ASN A 130 13.18 0.43 2.69
N ARG A 131 14.39 0.70 2.18
CA ARG A 131 15.07 1.98 2.38
C ARG A 131 14.64 2.92 1.26
N PHE A 132 14.22 4.12 1.64
CA PHE A 132 13.92 5.19 0.70
C PHE A 132 15.19 5.98 0.39
N ILE A 133 15.45 6.20 -0.88
CA ILE A 133 16.55 7.02 -1.36
C ILE A 133 15.99 8.11 -2.28
N ALA A 134 16.56 9.31 -2.20
CA ALA A 134 16.22 10.36 -3.14
C ALA A 134 16.55 9.89 -4.58
N GLY A 135 15.57 9.98 -5.46
CA GLY A 135 15.80 9.68 -6.88
C GLY A 135 16.51 10.83 -7.57
N ASP A 136 17.43 10.51 -8.49
CA ASP A 136 17.93 11.50 -9.42
C ASP A 136 16.80 11.86 -10.39
N MET A 137 16.43 13.14 -10.44
CA MET A 137 15.55 13.61 -11.52
C MET A 137 16.30 13.43 -12.84
N LYS A 138 15.78 12.52 -13.69
CA LYS A 138 16.29 12.32 -15.06
C LYS A 138 15.88 13.47 -15.96
#